data_e867f6a18ec47fbc61970deb118c0244
#
_entry.id   e867f6a18ec47fbc61970deb118c0244
#
_cell.length_a   1.000
_cell.length_b   1.000
_cell.length_c   1.000
_cell.angle_alpha   90.00
_cell.angle_beta   90.00
_cell.angle_gamma   90.00
#
_symmetry.space_group_name_H-M   'P 1'
#
loop_
_entity.id
_entity.type
_entity.pdbx_description
1 polymer ?
#
loop_
_entity_poly.entity_id
_entity_poly.type
_entity_poly.pdbx_seq_one_letter_code
_entity_poly.pdbx_strand_id
1 'polypeptide(L)'
;MGPFHRVGENPTLALDRDLELVQWLDHLGYDEAWIGEHHSAGWETISSPEIFIAVAADRTKHIKLGTGVISLPYHHPFMVANRMVQLDHMTHGRVMLGVGPGALPGDAYMMGIDSTTQRQRMDEAFGIVMRLMTETEPITYKGEWFELQEAMLQLRPYTKPHMPIAVASVQSPAGPAMAGKYGASILTITRPRDPSPGNSDLEGLWAVAEESAAEHNQTVNRDDWRLVIPVHVAETRKEAIEQARLGAGRYQQEYFEHTMGRDPVVDGPPEKVIDAMIDNGTWIIGDPDDCVAGIRRLEERSGGFGALMVQTVDWA
;
A
#
# COMPACT_ATOMS: atom_id res chain seq x y z
N MET A 1 5.81 -0.64 -0.35
CA MET A 1 7.03 -0.28 0.37
C MET A 1 6.60 0.29 1.71
N GLY A 2 6.76 -0.38 2.79
CA GLY A 2 6.81 0.26 4.07
C GLY A 2 8.30 0.35 4.33
N PRO A 3 8.90 1.52 4.49
CA PRO A 3 10.22 1.52 5.04
C PRO A 3 10.09 1.04 6.48
N PHE A 4 10.71 -0.10 6.76
CA PHE A 4 10.70 -0.63 8.11
C PHE A 4 11.83 0.01 8.90
N HIS A 5 11.44 0.65 10.00
CA HIS A 5 12.36 1.26 10.94
C HIS A 5 12.43 0.39 12.18
N ARG A 6 13.62 0.04 12.57
CA ARG A 6 13.78 -0.70 13.83
C ARG A 6 13.43 0.20 15.01
N VAL A 7 12.63 -0.31 15.94
CA VAL A 7 12.32 0.44 17.16
C VAL A 7 13.61 0.81 17.89
N GLY A 8 13.79 2.12 18.15
CA GLY A 8 15.02 2.66 18.77
C GLY A 8 16.10 3.10 17.77
N GLU A 9 15.91 2.90 16.46
CA GLU A 9 16.76 3.49 15.44
C GLU A 9 16.67 5.03 15.47
N ASN A 10 17.74 5.71 15.04
CA ASN A 10 17.69 7.16 14.90
C ASN A 10 16.77 7.54 13.75
N PRO A 11 15.61 8.21 13.99
CA PRO A 11 14.61 8.45 12.96
C PRO A 11 15.10 9.39 11.85
N THR A 12 16.01 10.31 12.14
CA THR A 12 16.58 11.20 11.13
C THR A 12 17.40 10.40 10.12
N LEU A 13 18.26 9.50 10.59
CA LEU A 13 19.08 8.67 9.72
C LEU A 13 18.23 7.65 8.95
N ALA A 14 17.18 7.13 9.56
CA ALA A 14 16.24 6.23 8.90
C ALA A 14 15.53 6.92 7.74
N LEU A 15 15.00 8.12 7.95
CA LEU A 15 14.34 8.90 6.89
C LEU A 15 15.31 9.34 5.78
N ASP A 16 16.55 9.69 6.12
CA ASP A 16 17.58 10.00 5.12
C ASP A 16 17.91 8.77 4.27
N ARG A 17 18.09 7.60 4.88
CA ARG A 17 18.29 6.32 4.18
C ARG A 17 17.12 6.02 3.23
N ASP A 18 15.89 6.24 3.67
CA ASP A 18 14.72 5.97 2.84
C ASP A 18 14.65 6.91 1.62
N LEU A 19 15.02 8.17 1.79
CA LEU A 19 15.13 9.12 0.67
C LEU A 19 16.26 8.72 -0.30
N GLU A 20 17.39 8.27 0.20
CA GLU A 20 18.47 7.72 -0.62
C GLU A 20 18.03 6.48 -1.38
N LEU A 21 17.27 5.58 -0.72
CA LEU A 21 16.72 4.40 -1.37
C LEU A 21 15.82 4.77 -2.55
N VAL A 22 14.92 5.73 -2.40
CA VAL A 22 14.05 6.18 -3.50
C VAL A 22 14.86 6.76 -4.66
N GLN A 23 15.95 7.49 -4.38
CA GLN A 23 16.88 7.97 -5.42
C GLN A 23 17.57 6.80 -6.15
N TRP A 24 17.98 5.77 -5.42
CA TRP A 24 18.54 4.56 -6.02
C TRP A 24 17.55 3.82 -6.90
N LEU A 25 16.30 3.68 -6.45
CA LEU A 25 15.23 3.06 -7.24
C LEU A 25 14.99 3.83 -8.55
N ASP A 26 14.96 5.16 -8.51
CA ASP A 26 14.88 6.01 -9.71
C ASP A 26 16.06 5.78 -10.66
N HIS A 27 17.27 5.75 -10.12
CA HIS A 27 18.49 5.50 -10.89
C HIS A 27 18.54 4.10 -11.52
N LEU A 28 18.04 3.09 -10.83
CA LEU A 28 17.97 1.71 -11.31
C LEU A 28 16.81 1.47 -12.28
N GLY A 29 15.94 2.44 -12.51
CA GLY A 29 14.85 2.36 -13.48
C GLY A 29 13.61 1.63 -12.95
N TYR A 30 13.38 1.64 -11.64
CA TYR A 30 12.10 1.19 -11.09
C TYR A 30 10.98 2.14 -11.49
N ASP A 31 9.80 1.58 -11.80
CA ASP A 31 8.65 2.36 -12.27
C ASP A 31 7.98 3.13 -11.14
N GLU A 32 7.88 2.54 -9.96
CA GLU A 32 7.05 3.05 -8.86
C GLU A 32 7.71 2.82 -7.49
N ALA A 33 7.52 3.81 -6.59
CA ALA A 33 7.79 3.67 -5.15
C ALA A 33 6.54 4.09 -4.36
N TRP A 34 6.13 3.27 -3.39
CA TRP A 34 4.93 3.49 -2.58
C TRP A 34 5.30 3.65 -1.11
N ILE A 35 4.81 4.71 -0.49
CA ILE A 35 5.18 5.14 0.86
C ILE A 35 3.97 4.99 1.78
N GLY A 36 4.10 4.20 2.86
CA GLY A 36 3.05 3.95 3.84
C GLY A 36 2.81 5.11 4.80
N GLU A 37 1.66 5.05 5.49
CA GLU A 37 1.27 5.95 6.57
C GLU A 37 0.98 5.15 7.83
N HIS A 38 1.71 5.44 8.91
CA HIS A 38 1.42 4.92 10.25
C HIS A 38 1.71 5.95 11.33
N HIS A 39 1.00 5.84 12.46
CA HIS A 39 1.07 6.80 13.56
C HIS A 39 1.43 6.16 14.90
N SER A 40 1.51 4.82 14.95
CA SER A 40 1.81 4.05 16.15
C SER A 40 2.81 2.95 15.90
N ALA A 41 3.12 2.15 16.93
CA ALA A 41 3.99 0.98 16.87
C ALA A 41 5.50 1.23 16.68
N GLY A 42 5.91 2.33 16.05
CA GLY A 42 7.32 2.72 15.92
C GLY A 42 8.13 1.96 14.85
N TRP A 43 7.47 1.12 14.04
CA TRP A 43 8.12 0.34 12.97
C TRP A 43 8.06 1.00 11.60
N GLU A 44 7.07 1.85 11.36
CA GLU A 44 6.87 2.59 10.12
C GLU A 44 6.61 4.04 10.53
N THR A 45 7.68 4.86 10.52
CA THR A 45 7.66 6.17 11.19
C THR A 45 7.22 7.31 10.29
N ILE A 46 6.85 7.03 9.03
CA ILE A 46 6.31 8.05 8.12
C ILE A 46 4.82 8.24 8.43
N SER A 47 4.50 9.38 9.02
CA SER A 47 3.12 9.75 9.37
C SER A 47 2.38 10.55 8.30
N SER A 48 3.10 11.07 7.30
CA SER A 48 2.56 11.86 6.21
C SER A 48 3.31 11.50 4.92
N PRO A 49 2.86 10.48 4.19
CA PRO A 49 3.52 10.03 2.97
C PRO A 49 3.62 11.14 1.92
N GLU A 50 2.64 12.06 1.85
CA GLU A 50 2.66 13.18 0.94
C GLU A 50 3.81 14.17 1.22
N ILE A 51 4.23 14.34 2.48
CA ILE A 51 5.38 15.18 2.84
C ILE A 51 6.67 14.49 2.40
N PHE A 52 6.80 13.20 2.67
CA PHE A 52 7.96 12.41 2.23
C PHE A 52 8.08 12.40 0.71
N ILE A 53 6.96 12.20 0.00
CA ILE A 53 6.89 12.20 -1.47
C ILE A 53 7.32 13.56 -2.04
N ALA A 54 6.95 14.68 -1.42
CA ALA A 54 7.36 16.01 -1.88
C ALA A 54 8.88 16.15 -1.88
N VAL A 55 9.56 15.66 -0.84
CA VAL A 55 11.04 15.68 -0.74
C VAL A 55 11.66 14.66 -1.71
N ALA A 56 11.11 13.48 -1.82
CA ALA A 56 11.59 12.44 -2.74
C ALA A 56 11.46 12.87 -4.21
N ALA A 57 10.38 13.57 -4.55
CA ALA A 57 10.12 14.06 -5.90
C ALA A 57 11.16 15.09 -6.37
N ASP A 58 11.67 15.93 -5.46
CA ASP A 58 12.75 16.89 -5.77
C ASP A 58 14.09 16.17 -6.04
N ARG A 59 14.29 14.98 -5.44
CA ARG A 59 15.51 14.19 -5.56
C ARG A 59 15.49 13.18 -6.71
N THR A 60 14.34 12.97 -7.37
CA THR A 60 14.12 11.97 -8.42
C THR A 60 13.58 12.60 -9.70
N LYS A 61 13.61 11.85 -10.82
CA LYS A 61 13.22 12.40 -12.14
C LYS A 61 12.18 11.58 -12.87
N HIS A 62 12.15 10.26 -12.70
CA HIS A 62 11.36 9.34 -13.53
C HIS A 62 10.38 8.51 -12.72
N ILE A 63 10.80 8.01 -11.57
CA ILE A 63 9.99 7.12 -10.73
C ILE A 63 8.69 7.80 -10.31
N LYS A 64 7.58 7.07 -10.42
CA LYS A 64 6.30 7.50 -9.87
C LYS A 64 6.27 7.25 -8.38
N LEU A 65 5.63 8.13 -7.63
CA LEU A 65 5.63 8.14 -6.18
C LEU A 65 4.19 8.02 -5.66
N GLY A 66 3.87 6.91 -5.03
CA GLY A 66 2.54 6.62 -4.53
C GLY A 66 2.44 6.67 -3.01
N THR A 67 1.30 7.11 -2.50
CA THR A 67 0.97 6.86 -1.11
C THR A 67 0.56 5.40 -0.94
N GLY A 68 1.12 4.69 -0.01
CA GLY A 68 0.93 3.26 0.09
C GLY A 68 0.51 2.76 1.47
N VAL A 69 -0.53 3.35 2.09
CA VAL A 69 -1.59 4.21 1.56
C VAL A 69 -1.80 5.47 2.41
N ILE A 70 -2.67 6.40 1.99
CA ILE A 70 -3.32 7.35 2.90
C ILE A 70 -4.51 6.65 3.55
N SER A 71 -4.56 6.65 4.88
CA SER A 71 -5.66 6.10 5.67
C SER A 71 -6.81 7.11 5.74
N LEU A 72 -7.69 7.08 4.72
CA LEU A 72 -8.75 8.09 4.54
C LEU A 72 -9.59 8.39 5.79
N PRO A 73 -9.94 7.40 6.67
CA PRO A 73 -10.70 7.67 7.89
C PRO A 73 -10.04 8.64 8.87
N TYR A 74 -8.74 8.87 8.74
CA TYR A 74 -7.96 9.73 9.63
C TYR A 74 -7.86 11.17 9.13
N HIS A 75 -8.31 11.45 7.89
CA HIS A 75 -8.12 12.72 7.22
C HIS A 75 -9.43 13.32 6.70
N HIS A 76 -9.56 14.64 6.81
CA HIS A 76 -10.66 15.34 6.15
C HIS A 76 -10.50 15.21 4.60
N PRO A 77 -11.48 14.66 3.85
CA PRO A 77 -11.33 14.33 2.43
C PRO A 77 -10.99 15.52 1.54
N PHE A 78 -11.49 16.73 1.86
CA PHE A 78 -11.12 17.96 1.15
C PHE A 78 -9.61 18.24 1.26
N MET A 79 -9.03 18.03 2.43
CA MET A 79 -7.59 18.25 2.63
C MET A 79 -6.74 17.22 1.90
N VAL A 80 -7.20 15.97 1.84
CA VAL A 80 -6.53 14.93 1.05
C VAL A 80 -6.52 15.32 -0.44
N ALA A 81 -7.69 15.64 -1.01
CA ALA A 81 -7.79 16.04 -2.41
C ALA A 81 -6.94 17.26 -2.74
N ASN A 82 -6.96 18.31 -1.88
CA ASN A 82 -6.15 19.51 -2.07
C ASN A 82 -4.65 19.21 -2.10
N ARG A 83 -4.14 18.47 -1.11
CA ARG A 83 -2.71 18.15 -0.99
C ARG A 83 -2.23 17.28 -2.15
N MET A 84 -3.04 16.28 -2.52
CA MET A 84 -2.68 15.37 -3.60
C MET A 84 -2.72 16.06 -4.98
N VAL A 85 -3.66 16.95 -5.23
CA VAL A 85 -3.68 17.74 -6.47
C VAL A 85 -2.52 18.75 -6.52
N GLN A 86 -2.18 19.39 -5.39
CA GLN A 86 -0.98 20.22 -5.32
C GLN A 86 0.29 19.42 -5.64
N LEU A 87 0.40 18.23 -5.07
CA LEU A 87 1.54 17.34 -5.27
C LEU A 87 1.61 16.82 -6.72
N ASP A 88 0.47 16.58 -7.38
CA ASP A 88 0.39 16.22 -8.79
C ASP A 88 1.03 17.30 -9.69
N HIS A 89 0.76 18.58 -9.41
CA HIS A 89 1.44 19.69 -10.08
C HIS A 89 2.94 19.75 -9.76
N MET A 90 3.32 19.63 -8.50
CA MET A 90 4.72 19.71 -8.06
C MET A 90 5.58 18.58 -8.62
N THR A 91 4.99 17.41 -8.81
CA THR A 91 5.66 16.22 -9.36
C THR A 91 5.55 16.10 -10.89
N HIS A 92 4.86 17.03 -11.55
CA HIS A 92 4.56 16.97 -12.99
C HIS A 92 3.91 15.63 -13.39
N GLY A 93 2.91 15.18 -12.62
CA GLY A 93 2.13 13.98 -12.91
C GLY A 93 2.78 12.66 -12.46
N ARG A 94 3.84 12.70 -11.63
CA ARG A 94 4.48 11.47 -11.12
C ARG A 94 3.87 10.97 -9.80
N VAL A 95 2.93 11.69 -9.20
CA VAL A 95 2.27 11.21 -7.97
C VAL A 95 1.14 10.24 -8.27
N MET A 96 0.94 9.29 -7.36
CA MET A 96 -0.18 8.36 -7.34
C MET A 96 -0.84 8.36 -5.96
N LEU A 97 -2.15 8.19 -5.90
CA LEU A 97 -2.92 8.16 -4.66
C LEU A 97 -3.32 6.72 -4.31
N GLY A 98 -2.68 6.13 -3.31
CA GLY A 98 -3.18 4.92 -2.68
C GLY A 98 -4.03 5.25 -1.46
N VAL A 99 -5.16 4.59 -1.32
CA VAL A 99 -6.11 4.80 -0.24
C VAL A 99 -6.43 3.51 0.51
N GLY A 100 -6.64 3.62 1.80
CA GLY A 100 -6.97 2.49 2.66
C GLY A 100 -7.79 2.88 3.90
N PRO A 101 -8.30 1.88 4.63
CA PRO A 101 -9.10 2.13 5.84
C PRO A 101 -8.25 2.41 7.09
N GLY A 102 -6.93 2.24 7.03
CA GLY A 102 -6.09 2.16 8.21
C GLY A 102 -5.96 0.71 8.71
N ALA A 103 -4.74 0.29 9.02
CA ALA A 103 -4.44 -1.11 9.36
C ALA A 103 -4.12 -1.33 10.84
N LEU A 104 -3.49 -0.36 11.51
CA LEU A 104 -3.08 -0.49 12.90
C LEU A 104 -4.19 -0.04 13.85
N PRO A 105 -4.64 -0.90 14.77
CA PRO A 105 -5.64 -0.51 15.78
C PRO A 105 -5.17 0.66 16.67
N GLY A 106 -3.86 0.74 16.93
CA GLY A 106 -3.26 1.83 17.70
C GLY A 106 -3.43 3.22 17.06
N ASP A 107 -3.36 3.29 15.72
CA ASP A 107 -3.55 4.54 14.99
C ASP A 107 -4.97 5.09 15.20
N ALA A 108 -5.99 4.27 14.96
CA ALA A 108 -7.38 4.63 15.18
C ALA A 108 -7.66 4.98 16.66
N TYR A 109 -7.12 4.20 17.59
CA TYR A 109 -7.28 4.43 19.02
C TYR A 109 -6.74 5.80 19.46
N MET A 110 -5.51 6.15 19.05
CA MET A 110 -4.91 7.44 19.40
C MET A 110 -5.68 8.64 18.83
N MET A 111 -6.37 8.45 17.71
CA MET A 111 -7.18 9.48 17.06
C MET A 111 -8.64 9.50 17.58
N GLY A 112 -9.01 8.62 18.52
CA GLY A 112 -10.36 8.51 19.03
C GLY A 112 -11.36 7.99 17.99
N ILE A 113 -10.90 7.20 17.01
CA ILE A 113 -11.73 6.64 15.95
C ILE A 113 -12.07 5.19 16.29
N ASP A 114 -13.37 4.88 16.23
CA ASP A 114 -13.84 3.50 16.35
C ASP A 114 -13.42 2.71 15.09
N SER A 115 -12.58 1.69 15.29
CA SER A 115 -12.05 0.86 14.20
C SER A 115 -13.15 0.15 13.40
N THR A 116 -14.32 -0.09 13.97
CA THR A 116 -15.47 -0.70 13.26
C THR A 116 -16.07 0.22 12.21
N THR A 117 -15.89 1.53 12.33
CA THR A 117 -16.41 2.55 11.40
C THR A 117 -15.45 2.88 10.25
N GLN A 118 -14.21 2.42 10.30
CA GLN A 118 -13.15 2.85 9.35
C GLN A 118 -13.50 2.56 7.89
N ARG A 119 -14.09 1.41 7.59
CA ARG A 119 -14.46 1.07 6.20
C ARG A 119 -15.56 1.96 5.64
N GLN A 120 -16.58 2.27 6.48
CA GLN A 120 -17.66 3.17 6.10
C GLN A 120 -17.13 4.60 5.89
N ARG A 121 -16.29 5.09 6.81
CA ARG A 121 -15.64 6.40 6.66
C ARG A 121 -14.78 6.48 5.42
N MET A 122 -14.05 5.39 5.09
CA MET A 122 -13.24 5.32 3.88
C MET A 122 -14.09 5.45 2.61
N ASP A 123 -15.20 4.70 2.50
CA ASP A 123 -16.08 4.75 1.33
C ASP A 123 -16.68 6.15 1.14
N GLU A 124 -17.18 6.74 2.23
CA GLU A 124 -17.72 8.09 2.23
C GLU A 124 -16.65 9.14 1.80
N ALA A 125 -15.47 9.10 2.43
CA ALA A 125 -14.38 10.01 2.11
C ALA A 125 -13.86 9.83 0.67
N PHE A 126 -13.72 8.59 0.22
CA PHE A 126 -13.22 8.31 -1.12
C PHE A 126 -14.18 8.83 -2.20
N GLY A 127 -15.49 8.63 -2.02
CA GLY A 127 -16.49 9.22 -2.92
C GLY A 127 -16.37 10.75 -3.04
N ILE A 128 -16.13 11.43 -1.92
CA ILE A 128 -15.92 12.88 -1.93
C ILE A 128 -14.59 13.27 -2.59
N VAL A 129 -13.50 12.54 -2.33
CA VAL A 129 -12.20 12.79 -2.99
C VAL A 129 -12.34 12.67 -4.51
N MET A 130 -13.01 11.65 -5.02
CA MET A 130 -13.27 11.46 -6.45
C MET A 130 -14.07 12.61 -7.04
N ARG A 131 -15.16 13.00 -6.40
CA ARG A 131 -16.00 14.14 -6.82
C ARG A 131 -15.22 15.45 -6.86
N LEU A 132 -14.45 15.76 -5.82
CA LEU A 132 -13.62 16.98 -5.77
C LEU A 132 -12.61 17.06 -6.92
N MET A 133 -12.04 15.93 -7.34
CA MET A 133 -11.08 15.88 -8.44
C MET A 133 -11.73 15.97 -9.82
N THR A 134 -12.97 15.53 -9.97
CA THR A 134 -13.63 15.38 -11.28
C THR A 134 -14.75 16.39 -11.55
N GLU A 135 -15.55 16.75 -10.54
CA GLU A 135 -16.67 17.69 -10.69
C GLU A 135 -16.17 19.14 -10.79
N THR A 136 -16.89 19.96 -11.52
CA THR A 136 -16.59 21.40 -11.71
C THR A 136 -17.40 22.32 -10.82
N GLU A 137 -18.53 21.83 -10.33
CA GLU A 137 -19.42 22.59 -9.46
C GLU A 137 -19.03 22.44 -7.98
N PRO A 138 -19.29 23.46 -7.16
CA PRO A 138 -19.04 23.39 -5.72
C PRO A 138 -19.84 22.26 -5.07
N ILE A 139 -19.24 21.54 -4.13
CA ILE A 139 -19.85 20.41 -3.44
C ILE A 139 -20.26 20.87 -2.04
N THR A 140 -21.57 20.78 -1.76
CA THR A 140 -22.09 20.84 -0.39
C THR A 140 -22.48 19.41 0.03
N TYR A 141 -21.92 18.96 1.16
CA TYR A 141 -22.14 17.60 1.65
C TYR A 141 -22.13 17.59 3.18
N LYS A 142 -23.04 16.85 3.77
CA LYS A 142 -23.09 16.64 5.21
C LYS A 142 -23.08 15.14 5.49
N GLY A 143 -21.95 14.66 5.97
CA GLY A 143 -21.74 13.28 6.39
C GLY A 143 -21.88 13.10 7.90
N GLU A 144 -21.51 11.90 8.36
CA GLU A 144 -21.52 11.56 9.78
C GLU A 144 -20.34 12.15 10.56
N TRP A 145 -19.20 12.39 9.90
CA TRP A 145 -17.95 12.79 10.56
C TRP A 145 -17.22 13.96 9.89
N PHE A 146 -17.70 14.46 8.76
CA PHE A 146 -17.22 15.70 8.13
C PHE A 146 -18.36 16.41 7.39
N GLU A 147 -18.15 17.69 7.10
CA GLU A 147 -19.08 18.52 6.35
C GLU A 147 -18.32 19.37 5.33
N LEU A 148 -18.92 19.58 4.16
CA LEU A 148 -18.43 20.46 3.11
C LEU A 148 -19.48 21.53 2.81
N GLN A 149 -19.06 22.78 2.65
CA GLN A 149 -19.90 23.89 2.29
C GLN A 149 -19.33 24.56 1.03
N GLU A 150 -20.03 24.38 -0.11
CA GLU A 150 -19.61 24.92 -1.41
C GLU A 150 -18.14 24.65 -1.72
N ALA A 151 -17.64 23.46 -1.35
CA ALA A 151 -16.23 23.12 -1.45
C ALA A 151 -15.81 22.86 -2.91
N MET A 152 -14.73 23.47 -3.33
CA MET A 152 -14.13 23.31 -4.65
C MET A 152 -12.62 23.41 -4.53
N LEU A 153 -11.88 22.56 -5.27
CA LEU A 153 -10.42 22.64 -5.29
C LEU A 153 -9.98 23.90 -6.06
N GLN A 154 -9.00 24.63 -5.52
CA GLN A 154 -8.41 25.78 -6.20
C GLN A 154 -7.65 25.38 -7.46
N LEU A 155 -7.01 24.20 -7.44
CA LEU A 155 -6.29 23.63 -8.57
C LEU A 155 -7.07 22.43 -9.12
N ARG A 156 -7.13 22.31 -10.43
CA ARG A 156 -7.62 21.09 -11.09
C ARG A 156 -6.44 20.11 -11.20
N PRO A 157 -6.66 18.78 -11.17
CA PRO A 157 -5.58 17.82 -11.34
C PRO A 157 -4.69 18.14 -12.55
N TYR A 158 -3.38 18.04 -12.40
CA TYR A 158 -2.43 18.12 -13.51
C TYR A 158 -2.63 16.96 -14.48
N THR A 159 -2.65 15.75 -13.92
CA THR A 159 -2.98 14.52 -14.64
C THR A 159 -4.49 14.44 -14.91
N LYS A 160 -4.90 14.03 -16.10
CA LYS A 160 -6.32 13.98 -16.50
C LYS A 160 -6.84 12.55 -16.62
N PRO A 161 -8.04 12.25 -16.11
CA PRO A 161 -8.95 13.14 -15.35
C PRO A 161 -8.44 13.47 -13.94
N HIS A 162 -7.63 12.62 -13.37
CA HIS A 162 -6.91 12.73 -12.09
C HIS A 162 -5.67 11.83 -12.11
N MET A 163 -4.80 11.95 -11.11
CA MET A 163 -3.68 11.03 -10.90
C MET A 163 -4.15 9.57 -10.77
N PRO A 164 -3.31 8.56 -11.07
CA PRO A 164 -3.66 7.16 -10.81
C PRO A 164 -4.01 6.92 -9.35
N ILE A 165 -5.08 6.16 -9.12
CA ILE A 165 -5.58 5.84 -7.77
C ILE A 165 -5.61 4.34 -7.58
N ALA A 166 -5.16 3.86 -6.39
CA ALA A 166 -5.18 2.46 -6.01
C ALA A 166 -5.82 2.27 -4.64
N VAL A 167 -6.61 1.21 -4.48
CA VAL A 167 -7.25 0.83 -3.22
C VAL A 167 -6.48 -0.34 -2.60
N ALA A 168 -6.15 -0.22 -1.31
CA ALA A 168 -5.48 -1.29 -0.57
C ALA A 168 -6.37 -2.52 -0.41
N SER A 169 -5.78 -3.69 -0.59
CA SER A 169 -6.42 -4.98 -0.45
C SER A 169 -5.48 -6.00 0.21
N VAL A 170 -6.06 -6.98 0.89
CA VAL A 170 -5.31 -8.16 1.37
C VAL A 170 -6.07 -9.42 0.95
N GLN A 171 -7.07 -9.85 1.71
CA GLN A 171 -7.89 -11.05 1.44
C GLN A 171 -9.39 -10.76 1.48
N SER A 172 -9.78 -9.64 2.08
CA SER A 172 -11.19 -9.22 2.14
C SER A 172 -11.65 -8.65 0.79
N PRO A 173 -12.86 -8.97 0.34
CA PRO A 173 -13.43 -8.44 -0.91
C PRO A 173 -13.73 -6.92 -0.87
N ALA A 174 -13.70 -6.30 0.32
CA ALA A 174 -14.09 -4.90 0.47
C ALA A 174 -13.20 -3.91 -0.32
N GLY A 175 -11.87 -4.14 -0.35
CA GLY A 175 -10.95 -3.30 -1.12
C GLY A 175 -11.21 -3.40 -2.63
N PRO A 176 -11.22 -4.61 -3.22
CA PRO A 176 -11.55 -4.82 -4.62
C PRO A 176 -12.93 -4.29 -5.01
N ALA A 177 -13.96 -4.51 -4.19
CA ALA A 177 -15.30 -3.97 -4.45
C ALA A 177 -15.29 -2.43 -4.51
N MET A 178 -14.55 -1.79 -3.59
CA MET A 178 -14.39 -0.33 -3.60
C MET A 178 -13.59 0.15 -4.83
N ALA A 179 -12.53 -0.56 -5.22
CA ALA A 179 -11.79 -0.25 -6.43
C ALA A 179 -12.70 -0.32 -7.67
N GLY A 180 -13.50 -1.38 -7.80
CA GLY A 180 -14.50 -1.51 -8.87
C GLY A 180 -15.51 -0.37 -8.86
N LYS A 181 -16.10 -0.06 -7.70
CA LYS A 181 -17.10 1.01 -7.54
C LYS A 181 -16.63 2.37 -8.09
N TYR A 182 -15.35 2.69 -7.94
CA TYR A 182 -14.79 3.98 -8.34
C TYR A 182 -13.89 3.92 -9.58
N GLY A 183 -13.74 2.76 -10.23
CA GLY A 183 -12.85 2.60 -11.38
C GLY A 183 -11.37 2.80 -11.02
N ALA A 184 -10.99 2.50 -9.77
CA ALA A 184 -9.63 2.60 -9.28
C ALA A 184 -8.86 1.29 -9.48
N SER A 185 -7.54 1.34 -9.43
CA SER A 185 -6.70 0.15 -9.42
C SER A 185 -6.62 -0.50 -8.03
N ILE A 186 -5.97 -1.65 -7.93
CA ILE A 186 -5.84 -2.40 -6.68
C ILE A 186 -4.38 -2.53 -6.29
N LEU A 187 -4.10 -2.38 -5.00
CA LEU A 187 -2.81 -2.62 -4.36
C LEU A 187 -2.97 -3.77 -3.36
N THR A 188 -2.61 -4.99 -3.75
CA THR A 188 -2.87 -6.20 -2.95
C THR A 188 -1.61 -6.70 -2.27
N ILE A 189 -1.59 -6.73 -0.94
CA ILE A 189 -0.58 -7.48 -0.18
C ILE A 189 -0.91 -8.96 -0.31
N THR A 190 -0.01 -9.71 -0.95
CA THR A 190 -0.20 -11.15 -1.16
C THR A 190 -0.12 -11.91 0.15
N ARG A 191 -0.99 -12.94 0.27
CA ARG A 191 -1.01 -13.85 1.41
C ARG A 191 -1.16 -15.29 0.91
N PRO A 192 -0.80 -16.31 1.72
CA PRO A 192 -1.19 -17.67 1.44
C PRO A 192 -2.69 -17.79 1.26
N ARG A 193 -3.12 -18.80 0.50
CA ARG A 193 -4.55 -19.06 0.34
C ARG A 193 -5.17 -19.39 1.71
N ASP A 194 -6.18 -18.65 2.08
CA ASP A 194 -6.94 -18.84 3.32
C ASP A 194 -8.40 -19.17 2.97
N PRO A 195 -8.84 -20.42 3.19
CA PRO A 195 -10.21 -20.86 2.87
C PRO A 195 -11.26 -20.36 3.88
N SER A 196 -10.88 -19.56 4.88
CA SER A 196 -11.82 -19.04 5.88
C SER A 196 -12.93 -18.20 5.24
N PRO A 197 -14.16 -18.27 5.78
CA PRO A 197 -15.28 -17.48 5.28
C PRO A 197 -14.97 -15.97 5.21
N GLY A 198 -15.28 -15.35 4.06
CA GLY A 198 -15.04 -13.92 3.82
C GLY A 198 -13.65 -13.59 3.28
N ASN A 199 -12.77 -14.57 3.09
CA ASN A 199 -11.50 -14.42 2.40
C ASN A 199 -11.58 -14.93 0.98
N SER A 200 -10.89 -14.25 0.07
CA SER A 200 -10.73 -14.65 -1.33
C SER A 200 -9.25 -14.77 -1.66
N ASP A 201 -8.91 -15.68 -2.57
CA ASP A 201 -7.59 -15.67 -3.20
C ASP A 201 -7.51 -14.56 -4.27
N LEU A 202 -6.37 -14.46 -4.93
CA LEU A 202 -6.12 -13.35 -5.87
C LEU A 202 -7.13 -13.32 -7.02
N GLU A 203 -7.45 -14.46 -7.63
CA GLU A 203 -8.42 -14.54 -8.72
C GLU A 203 -9.82 -14.09 -8.26
N GLY A 204 -10.25 -14.55 -7.06
CA GLY A 204 -11.52 -14.13 -6.48
C GLY A 204 -11.56 -12.64 -6.12
N LEU A 205 -10.46 -12.06 -5.66
CA LEU A 205 -10.36 -10.61 -5.42
C LEU A 205 -10.54 -9.81 -6.72
N TRP A 206 -9.94 -10.27 -7.80
CA TRP A 206 -10.11 -9.62 -9.10
C TRP A 206 -11.54 -9.72 -9.63
N ALA A 207 -12.16 -10.90 -9.53
CA ALA A 207 -13.55 -11.10 -9.93
C ALA A 207 -14.52 -10.14 -9.20
N VAL A 208 -14.30 -9.91 -7.90
CA VAL A 208 -15.09 -8.94 -7.13
C VAL A 208 -14.91 -7.52 -7.68
N ALA A 209 -13.71 -7.14 -8.09
CA ALA A 209 -13.48 -5.81 -8.67
C ALA A 209 -14.19 -5.64 -10.02
N GLU A 210 -14.14 -6.65 -10.88
CA GLU A 210 -14.85 -6.64 -12.17
C GLU A 210 -16.36 -6.59 -11.98
N GLU A 211 -16.92 -7.37 -11.07
CA GLU A 211 -18.37 -7.38 -10.77
C GLU A 211 -18.81 -6.01 -10.26
N SER A 212 -18.10 -5.45 -9.27
CA SER A 212 -18.42 -4.13 -8.73
C SER A 212 -18.26 -3.02 -9.76
N ALA A 213 -17.26 -3.09 -10.62
CA ALA A 213 -17.10 -2.13 -11.72
C ALA A 213 -18.29 -2.16 -12.69
N ALA A 214 -18.74 -3.35 -13.07
CA ALA A 214 -19.90 -3.51 -13.94
C ALA A 214 -21.17 -2.94 -13.30
N GLU A 215 -21.41 -3.18 -12.00
CA GLU A 215 -22.55 -2.64 -11.26
C GLU A 215 -22.58 -1.11 -11.21
N HIS A 216 -21.41 -0.47 -11.20
CA HIS A 216 -21.28 0.99 -11.09
C HIS A 216 -20.93 1.69 -12.41
N ASN A 217 -21.03 0.98 -13.55
CA ASN A 217 -20.67 1.50 -14.88
C ASN A 217 -19.23 2.03 -14.93
N GLN A 218 -18.32 1.37 -14.24
CA GLN A 218 -16.89 1.64 -14.24
C GLN A 218 -16.13 0.53 -14.97
N THR A 219 -14.84 0.72 -15.15
CA THR A 219 -13.92 -0.29 -15.67
C THR A 219 -12.70 -0.39 -14.77
N VAL A 220 -12.20 -1.60 -14.59
CA VAL A 220 -10.90 -1.86 -13.93
C VAL A 220 -9.96 -2.50 -14.95
N ASN A 221 -8.68 -2.16 -14.87
CA ASN A 221 -7.65 -2.67 -15.77
C ASN A 221 -6.68 -3.56 -14.97
N ARG A 222 -6.54 -4.81 -15.39
CA ARG A 222 -5.64 -5.78 -14.75
C ARG A 222 -4.18 -5.36 -14.83
N ASP A 223 -3.78 -4.63 -15.88
CA ASP A 223 -2.44 -4.09 -16.03
C ASP A 223 -2.09 -3.03 -14.97
N ASP A 224 -3.09 -2.48 -14.28
CA ASP A 224 -2.91 -1.56 -13.17
C ASP A 224 -2.96 -2.26 -11.79
N TRP A 225 -3.19 -3.58 -11.76
CA TRP A 225 -3.21 -4.34 -10.51
C TRP A 225 -1.79 -4.60 -10.00
N ARG A 226 -1.51 -4.18 -8.79
CA ARG A 226 -0.22 -4.31 -8.12
C ARG A 226 -0.27 -5.39 -7.05
N LEU A 227 0.63 -6.36 -7.15
CA LEU A 227 0.81 -7.39 -6.12
C LEU A 227 2.05 -7.08 -5.30
N VAL A 228 1.87 -6.93 -3.99
CA VAL A 228 2.93 -6.64 -3.02
C VAL A 228 3.37 -7.93 -2.36
N ILE A 229 4.65 -8.23 -2.43
CA ILE A 229 5.25 -9.42 -1.82
C ILE A 229 6.67 -9.11 -1.37
N PRO A 230 7.13 -9.62 -0.21
CA PRO A 230 8.53 -9.56 0.17
C PRO A 230 9.40 -10.40 -0.78
N VAL A 231 10.47 -9.78 -1.30
CA VAL A 231 11.41 -10.44 -2.22
C VAL A 231 12.84 -10.14 -1.77
N HIS A 232 13.66 -11.19 -1.71
CA HIS A 232 15.11 -11.06 -1.55
C HIS A 232 15.84 -12.06 -2.44
N VAL A 233 16.75 -11.57 -3.30
CA VAL A 233 17.46 -12.39 -4.29
C VAL A 233 18.97 -12.22 -4.12
N ALA A 234 19.70 -13.34 -4.10
CA ALA A 234 21.16 -13.38 -4.13
C ALA A 234 21.63 -14.33 -5.23
N GLU A 235 22.95 -14.49 -5.38
CA GLU A 235 23.52 -15.40 -6.41
C GLU A 235 23.11 -16.85 -6.18
N THR A 236 22.93 -17.27 -4.92
CA THR A 236 22.47 -18.60 -4.56
C THR A 236 21.34 -18.54 -3.54
N ARG A 237 20.43 -19.53 -3.60
CA ARG A 237 19.36 -19.69 -2.61
C ARG A 237 19.88 -19.71 -1.16
N LYS A 238 21.00 -20.40 -0.93
CA LYS A 238 21.61 -20.47 0.41
C LYS A 238 22.02 -19.09 0.90
N GLU A 239 22.67 -18.31 0.07
CA GLU A 239 23.12 -16.96 0.39
C GLU A 239 21.93 -16.03 0.67
N ALA A 240 20.91 -16.05 -0.18
CA ALA A 240 19.68 -15.25 0.02
C ALA A 240 19.02 -15.55 1.38
N ILE A 241 18.90 -16.83 1.74
CA ILE A 241 18.34 -17.26 3.02
C ILE A 241 19.22 -16.80 4.19
N GLU A 242 20.54 -16.92 4.08
CA GLU A 242 21.48 -16.49 5.14
C GLU A 242 21.42 -14.97 5.34
N GLN A 243 21.35 -14.18 4.28
CA GLN A 243 21.24 -12.73 4.34
C GLN A 243 19.92 -12.25 4.98
N ALA A 244 18.81 -12.88 4.63
CA ALA A 244 17.49 -12.50 5.14
C ALA A 244 17.15 -13.09 6.52
N ARG A 245 17.82 -14.18 6.92
CA ARG A 245 17.39 -15.06 8.03
C ARG A 245 17.11 -14.35 9.34
N LEU A 246 18.01 -13.50 9.78
CA LEU A 246 17.87 -12.86 11.09
C LEU A 246 16.86 -11.70 11.04
N GLY A 247 17.01 -10.82 10.07
CA GLY A 247 16.24 -9.61 9.97
C GLY A 247 14.76 -9.86 9.65
N ALA A 248 14.49 -10.62 8.60
CA ALA A 248 13.13 -10.92 8.18
C ALA A 248 12.35 -11.70 9.24
N GLY A 249 13.01 -12.66 9.91
CA GLY A 249 12.40 -13.41 11.01
C GLY A 249 12.02 -12.53 12.19
N ARG A 250 12.93 -11.63 12.60
CA ARG A 250 12.65 -10.65 13.68
C ARG A 250 11.52 -9.72 13.30
N TYR A 251 11.50 -9.20 12.07
CA TYR A 251 10.41 -8.34 11.61
C TYR A 251 9.06 -9.04 11.73
N GLN A 252 8.95 -10.29 11.29
CA GLN A 252 7.73 -11.06 11.45
C GLN A 252 7.32 -11.20 12.93
N GLN A 253 8.24 -11.59 13.80
CA GLN A 253 7.94 -11.81 15.22
C GLN A 253 7.71 -10.51 15.99
N GLU A 254 8.61 -9.54 15.88
CA GLU A 254 8.54 -8.32 16.68
C GLU A 254 7.41 -7.39 16.22
N TYR A 255 7.21 -7.26 14.91
CA TYR A 255 6.16 -6.39 14.38
C TYR A 255 4.81 -7.10 14.26
N PHE A 256 4.71 -8.17 13.49
CA PHE A 256 3.39 -8.79 13.26
C PHE A 256 2.85 -9.57 14.45
N GLU A 257 3.69 -10.32 15.13
CA GLU A 257 3.24 -11.17 16.24
C GLU A 257 3.15 -10.38 17.54
N HIS A 258 4.25 -9.74 17.99
CA HIS A 258 4.26 -9.05 19.28
C HIS A 258 3.55 -7.68 19.24
N THR A 259 3.77 -6.87 18.19
CA THR A 259 3.21 -5.51 18.13
C THR A 259 1.78 -5.50 17.60
N MET A 260 1.49 -6.26 16.56
CA MET A 260 0.15 -6.35 15.98
C MET A 260 -0.72 -7.46 16.60
N GLY A 261 -0.16 -8.30 17.47
CA GLY A 261 -0.90 -9.37 18.16
C GLY A 261 -1.41 -10.48 17.23
N ARG A 262 -0.70 -10.76 16.13
CA ARG A 262 -1.06 -11.85 15.23
C ARG A 262 -0.52 -13.18 15.75
N ASP A 263 -1.22 -14.26 15.41
CA ASP A 263 -0.76 -15.60 15.73
C ASP A 263 0.61 -15.89 15.09
N PRO A 264 1.50 -16.59 15.79
CA PRO A 264 2.80 -17.01 15.26
C PRO A 264 2.64 -17.84 13.98
N VAL A 265 3.49 -17.58 12.98
CA VAL A 265 3.54 -18.39 11.76
C VAL A 265 4.12 -19.77 12.04
N VAL A 266 5.10 -19.83 12.95
CA VAL A 266 5.74 -21.04 13.42
C VAL A 266 6.31 -20.82 14.83
N ASP A 267 6.21 -21.83 15.68
CA ASP A 267 6.85 -21.78 17.00
C ASP A 267 8.37 -21.89 16.90
N GLY A 268 9.07 -20.99 17.56
CA GLY A 268 10.52 -21.05 17.70
C GLY A 268 11.25 -19.74 17.40
N PRO A 269 12.56 -19.80 17.20
CA PRO A 269 13.37 -18.62 16.97
C PRO A 269 13.14 -18.01 15.59
N PRO A 270 13.50 -16.72 15.38
CA PRO A 270 13.29 -15.98 14.12
C PRO A 270 13.81 -16.70 12.87
N GLU A 271 14.88 -17.47 13.01
CA GLU A 271 15.51 -18.21 11.91
C GLU A 271 14.60 -19.28 11.28
N LYS A 272 13.61 -19.78 12.02
CA LYS A 272 12.63 -20.76 11.50
C LYS A 272 11.52 -20.10 10.70
N VAL A 273 11.26 -18.82 10.92
CA VAL A 273 10.18 -18.09 10.26
C VAL A 273 10.40 -18.05 8.76
N ILE A 274 11.63 -17.86 8.30
CA ILE A 274 11.95 -17.76 6.87
C ILE A 274 11.54 -19.01 6.11
N ASP A 275 11.91 -20.18 6.60
CA ASP A 275 11.60 -21.43 5.93
C ASP A 275 10.08 -21.59 5.80
N ALA A 276 9.32 -21.31 6.86
CA ALA A 276 7.85 -21.35 6.83
C ALA A 276 7.25 -20.33 5.85
N MET A 277 7.80 -19.13 5.78
CA MET A 277 7.29 -18.06 4.90
C MET A 277 7.62 -18.30 3.42
N ILE A 278 8.74 -18.96 3.13
CA ILE A 278 9.09 -19.41 1.77
C ILE A 278 8.17 -20.56 1.37
N ASP A 279 8.04 -21.58 2.25
CA ASP A 279 7.28 -22.80 1.96
C ASP A 279 5.79 -22.52 1.72
N ASN A 280 5.21 -21.59 2.47
CA ASN A 280 3.82 -21.17 2.28
C ASN A 280 3.60 -20.14 1.16
N GLY A 281 4.68 -19.66 0.52
CA GLY A 281 4.64 -18.70 -0.59
C GLY A 281 4.35 -17.26 -0.20
N THR A 282 4.47 -16.91 1.09
CA THR A 282 4.32 -15.51 1.56
C THR A 282 5.51 -14.65 1.16
N TRP A 283 6.72 -15.23 1.11
CA TRP A 283 7.94 -14.56 0.71
C TRP A 283 8.62 -15.26 -0.46
N ILE A 284 9.28 -14.48 -1.31
CA ILE A 284 10.17 -14.97 -2.37
C ILE A 284 11.60 -14.66 -1.91
N ILE A 285 12.29 -15.67 -1.37
CA ILE A 285 13.70 -15.54 -0.95
C ILE A 285 14.48 -16.68 -1.59
N GLY A 286 15.47 -16.37 -2.42
CA GLY A 286 16.22 -17.38 -3.14
C GLY A 286 17.14 -16.80 -4.22
N ASP A 287 17.51 -17.65 -5.16
CA ASP A 287 18.25 -17.25 -6.34
C ASP A 287 17.31 -16.70 -7.44
N PRO A 288 17.86 -16.26 -8.59
CA PRO A 288 17.03 -15.75 -9.69
C PRO A 288 15.97 -16.72 -10.19
N ASP A 289 16.26 -18.04 -10.22
CA ASP A 289 15.30 -19.05 -10.68
C ASP A 289 14.15 -19.21 -9.66
N ASP A 290 14.44 -19.16 -8.36
CA ASP A 290 13.42 -19.12 -7.29
C ASP A 290 12.52 -17.90 -7.44
N CYS A 291 13.10 -16.73 -7.77
CA CYS A 291 12.35 -15.50 -7.97
C CYS A 291 11.39 -15.63 -9.17
N VAL A 292 11.88 -16.09 -10.30
CA VAL A 292 11.06 -16.34 -11.50
C VAL A 292 9.94 -17.35 -11.20
N ALA A 293 10.25 -18.43 -10.49
CA ALA A 293 9.24 -19.41 -10.10
C ALA A 293 8.19 -18.82 -9.15
N GLY A 294 8.60 -17.93 -8.23
CA GLY A 294 7.70 -17.19 -7.33
C GLY A 294 6.74 -16.28 -8.09
N ILE A 295 7.26 -15.51 -9.05
CA ILE A 295 6.44 -14.63 -9.90
C ILE A 295 5.43 -15.42 -10.73
N ARG A 296 5.85 -16.53 -11.35
CA ARG A 296 4.95 -17.41 -12.12
C ARG A 296 3.82 -17.97 -11.25
N ARG A 297 4.10 -18.38 -10.02
CA ARG A 297 3.05 -18.82 -9.08
C ARG A 297 2.04 -17.70 -8.77
N LEU A 298 2.49 -16.45 -8.68
CA LEU A 298 1.58 -15.31 -8.51
C LEU A 298 0.74 -15.07 -9.76
N GLU A 299 1.33 -15.18 -10.94
CA GLU A 299 0.63 -15.08 -12.22
C GLU A 299 -0.48 -16.14 -12.35
N GLU A 300 -0.16 -17.40 -12.05
CA GLU A 300 -1.12 -18.51 -12.05
C GLU A 300 -2.26 -18.28 -11.04
N ARG A 301 -1.95 -17.81 -9.82
CA ARG A 301 -2.93 -17.57 -8.77
C ARG A 301 -3.83 -16.36 -9.01
N SER A 302 -3.36 -15.38 -9.76
CA SER A 302 -4.08 -14.14 -10.03
C SER A 302 -4.80 -14.13 -11.37
N GLY A 303 -4.41 -15.03 -12.30
CA GLY A 303 -4.80 -14.95 -13.70
C GLY A 303 -4.13 -13.78 -14.44
N GLY A 304 -3.01 -13.28 -13.92
CA GLY A 304 -2.24 -12.15 -14.43
C GLY A 304 -2.41 -10.87 -13.59
N PHE A 305 -1.38 -10.03 -13.59
CA PHE A 305 -1.34 -8.73 -12.89
C PHE A 305 -0.36 -7.81 -13.61
N GLY A 306 -0.45 -6.48 -13.38
CA GLY A 306 0.36 -5.51 -14.11
C GLY A 306 1.72 -5.21 -13.49
N ALA A 307 1.82 -5.19 -12.15
CA ALA A 307 3.06 -4.83 -11.48
C ALA A 307 3.34 -5.68 -10.24
N LEU A 308 4.60 -6.08 -10.08
CA LEU A 308 5.10 -6.67 -8.85
C LEU A 308 5.72 -5.56 -7.98
N MET A 309 5.20 -5.39 -6.79
CA MET A 309 5.78 -4.50 -5.79
C MET A 309 6.63 -5.28 -4.81
N VAL A 310 7.91 -5.07 -4.88
CA VAL A 310 8.86 -5.66 -3.95
C VAL A 310 8.75 -4.94 -2.61
N GLN A 311 8.35 -5.67 -1.58
CA GLN A 311 8.51 -5.24 -0.21
C GLN A 311 9.87 -5.74 0.29
N THR A 312 10.63 -4.85 0.88
CA THR A 312 11.92 -5.24 1.44
C THR A 312 11.75 -6.03 2.74
N VAL A 313 12.64 -6.97 2.97
CA VAL A 313 12.72 -7.71 4.22
C VAL A 313 13.97 -7.23 4.96
N ASP A 314 13.76 -6.56 6.03
CA ASP A 314 14.75 -6.01 6.97
C ASP A 314 16.16 -5.66 6.41
N TRP A 315 16.64 -4.49 6.79
CA TRP A 315 17.91 -3.89 6.38
C TRP A 315 19.03 -4.03 7.43
N ALA A 316 18.80 -4.75 8.51
CA ALA A 316 19.74 -4.79 9.64
C ALA A 316 20.90 -5.76 9.46
#